data_79f08eb97c16561f25662e08f31b0a15
#
_entry.id   79f08eb97c16561f25662e08f31b0a15
#
_cell.length_a   1.000
_cell.length_b   1.000
_cell.length_c   1.000
_cell.angle_alpha   90.00
_cell.angle_beta   90.00
_cell.angle_gamma   90.00
#
_symmetry.space_group_name_H-M   'P 1'
#
loop_
_entity.id
_entity.type
_entity.pdbx_description
1 polymer ?
#
loop_
_entity_poly.entity_id
_entity_poly.type
_entity_poly.pdbx_seq_one_letter_code
_entity_poly.pdbx_strand_id
1 'polypeptide(L)'
;METINAQIIMNRIEDNDVNWIYHHFSDDFQEVSSFDELTKLLEEYNRIRTTNTQYKHIHINHQDEYIWFDSKMTSGVSVTLNKYQEIISLVLIPLRHIHVSKNTKQTYTLPIVQDWLVWSGGDNVLLNSHYHYKHQRHALDLICVEQGMTYKGNPQLCENYYAYNKPILAPANGIVVEIVDGIADGVPGEINTNHPEGNYIIIKHNRHEYSMIAHIKPNSFKIEKGDELLRGQHIANVGNSGNSSEPHVHFQVMDSNDLQMAQTLKIKLHNYASPVKGDIVTYTGDNILVNKDNYFSAFIKSISTNITQIFRN
;
A
#
# COMPACT_ATOMS: atom_id res chain seq x y z
N MET A 1 -22.50 20.78 20.29
CA MET A 1 -21.53 19.70 20.45
C MET A 1 -20.16 20.29 20.22
N GLU A 2 -19.21 19.95 21.05
CA GLU A 2 -17.81 20.31 20.82
C GLU A 2 -17.32 19.59 19.55
N THR A 3 -16.71 20.31 18.61
CA THR A 3 -16.21 19.70 17.39
C THR A 3 -15.00 18.82 17.76
N ILE A 4 -15.12 17.52 17.54
CA ILE A 4 -14.04 16.58 17.80
C ILE A 4 -12.87 16.89 16.86
N ASN A 5 -11.67 16.94 17.41
CA ASN A 5 -10.44 17.11 16.67
C ASN A 5 -9.34 16.20 17.22
N ALA A 6 -8.28 16.04 16.44
CA ALA A 6 -7.14 15.19 16.79
C ALA A 6 -6.59 15.43 18.20
N GLN A 7 -6.46 16.71 18.60
CA GLN A 7 -5.87 17.06 19.90
C GLN A 7 -6.80 16.67 21.07
N ILE A 8 -8.12 16.87 20.92
CA ILE A 8 -9.10 16.47 21.94
C ILE A 8 -9.03 14.97 22.14
N ILE A 9 -9.04 14.18 21.04
CA ILE A 9 -8.97 12.71 21.12
C ILE A 9 -7.70 12.27 21.85
N MET A 10 -6.54 12.85 21.46
CA MET A 10 -5.27 12.47 22.08
C MET A 10 -5.23 12.83 23.57
N ASN A 11 -5.74 13.99 23.96
CA ASN A 11 -5.84 14.36 25.37
C ASN A 11 -6.72 13.37 26.15
N ARG A 12 -7.86 12.94 25.60
CA ARG A 12 -8.73 11.94 26.25
C ARG A 12 -8.06 10.58 26.41
N ILE A 13 -7.27 10.16 25.40
CA ILE A 13 -6.47 8.94 25.49
C ILE A 13 -5.42 9.07 26.60
N GLU A 14 -4.72 10.21 26.65
CA GLU A 14 -3.67 10.47 27.64
C GLU A 14 -4.22 10.58 29.07
N ASP A 15 -5.39 11.17 29.24
CA ASP A 15 -6.11 11.32 30.51
C ASP A 15 -6.80 10.00 30.95
N ASN A 16 -6.77 8.96 30.12
CA ASN A 16 -7.46 7.68 30.35
C ASN A 16 -8.99 7.87 30.51
N ASP A 17 -9.57 8.82 29.75
CA ASP A 17 -11.00 9.13 29.81
C ASP A 17 -11.83 8.12 29.00
N VAL A 18 -11.92 6.91 29.53
CA VAL A 18 -12.63 5.77 28.91
C VAL A 18 -14.08 6.13 28.59
N ASN A 19 -14.77 6.84 29.53
CA ASN A 19 -16.17 7.20 29.35
C ASN A 19 -16.38 8.09 28.13
N TRP A 20 -15.56 9.13 27.99
CA TRP A 20 -15.67 10.03 26.84
C TRP A 20 -15.39 9.31 25.54
N ILE A 21 -14.32 8.52 25.48
CA ILE A 21 -13.91 7.79 24.26
C ILE A 21 -15.00 6.81 23.84
N TYR A 22 -15.52 5.99 24.77
CA TYR A 22 -16.54 4.98 24.48
C TYR A 22 -17.86 5.59 24.00
N HIS A 23 -18.27 6.74 24.58
CA HIS A 23 -19.46 7.45 24.13
C HIS A 23 -19.33 8.07 22.73
N HIS A 24 -18.11 8.18 22.20
CA HIS A 24 -17.86 8.65 20.85
C HIS A 24 -17.59 7.52 19.85
N PHE A 25 -17.69 6.27 20.27
CA PHE A 25 -17.71 5.15 19.32
C PHE A 25 -19.02 5.16 18.54
N SER A 26 -18.94 4.80 17.24
CA SER A 26 -20.15 4.46 16.48
C SER A 26 -20.85 3.24 17.06
N ASP A 27 -22.15 3.09 16.81
CA ASP A 27 -22.93 1.95 17.28
C ASP A 27 -22.28 0.62 16.82
N ASP A 28 -21.89 0.50 15.54
CA ASP A 28 -21.22 -0.69 15.00
C ASP A 28 -19.89 -0.98 15.71
N PHE A 29 -19.15 0.05 16.12
CA PHE A 29 -17.87 -0.14 16.82
C PHE A 29 -18.06 -0.54 18.27
N GLN A 30 -19.16 -0.07 18.93
CA GLN A 30 -19.54 -0.53 20.27
C GLN A 30 -19.98 -2.00 20.30
N GLU A 31 -20.55 -2.54 19.21
CA GLU A 31 -20.91 -3.95 19.11
C GLU A 31 -19.67 -4.89 19.13
N VAL A 32 -18.54 -4.41 18.62
CA VAL A 32 -17.31 -5.23 18.48
C VAL A 32 -16.22 -4.89 19.51
N SER A 33 -16.40 -3.82 20.30
CA SER A 33 -15.42 -3.36 21.30
C SER A 33 -16.11 -2.93 22.56
N SER A 34 -15.96 -3.69 23.63
CA SER A 34 -16.61 -3.43 24.92
C SER A 34 -15.90 -2.33 25.73
N PHE A 35 -16.65 -1.72 26.67
CA PHE A 35 -16.11 -0.73 27.59
C PHE A 35 -14.93 -1.28 28.42
N ASP A 36 -15.03 -2.53 28.88
CA ASP A 36 -13.99 -3.17 29.69
C ASP A 36 -12.71 -3.45 28.87
N GLU A 37 -12.84 -3.82 27.59
CA GLU A 37 -11.71 -3.99 26.69
C GLU A 37 -11.02 -2.67 26.41
N LEU A 38 -11.79 -1.61 26.15
CA LEU A 38 -11.25 -0.26 25.98
C LEU A 38 -10.49 0.20 27.22
N THR A 39 -11.06 -0.05 28.43
CA THR A 39 -10.41 0.30 29.70
C THR A 39 -9.03 -0.34 29.81
N LYS A 40 -8.95 -1.64 29.59
CA LYS A 40 -7.69 -2.39 29.65
C LYS A 40 -6.68 -1.90 28.61
N LEU A 41 -7.15 -1.69 27.37
CA LEU A 41 -6.32 -1.22 26.27
C LEU A 41 -5.68 0.16 26.57
N LEU A 42 -6.47 1.10 27.08
CA LEU A 42 -5.99 2.43 27.46
C LEU A 42 -5.00 2.38 28.62
N GLU A 43 -5.30 1.60 29.66
CA GLU A 43 -4.38 1.42 30.79
C GLU A 43 -3.05 0.82 30.35
N GLU A 44 -3.07 -0.22 29.51
CA GLU A 44 -1.85 -0.86 28.99
C GLU A 44 -1.04 0.11 28.11
N TYR A 45 -1.70 0.83 27.21
CA TYR A 45 -1.06 1.81 26.36
C TYR A 45 -0.41 2.94 27.18
N ASN A 46 -1.14 3.50 28.17
CA ASN A 46 -0.64 4.59 29.00
C ASN A 46 0.53 4.19 29.93
N ARG A 47 0.75 2.90 30.17
CA ARG A 47 1.95 2.40 30.89
C ARG A 47 3.22 2.40 30.02
N ILE A 48 3.09 2.26 28.71
CA ILE A 48 4.23 2.06 27.80
C ILE A 48 4.59 3.31 27.00
N ARG A 49 3.62 4.20 26.72
CA ARG A 49 3.84 5.38 25.90
C ARG A 49 4.76 6.40 26.56
N THR A 50 5.39 7.21 25.72
CA THR A 50 6.00 8.48 26.09
C THR A 50 5.13 9.63 25.54
N THR A 51 5.70 10.82 25.29
CA THR A 51 4.94 11.93 24.69
C THR A 51 4.57 11.60 23.25
N ASN A 52 3.29 11.68 22.92
CA ASN A 52 2.80 11.46 21.57
C ASN A 52 2.89 12.71 20.71
N THR A 53 3.20 12.51 19.44
CA THR A 53 3.20 13.56 18.41
C THR A 53 2.39 13.07 17.22
N GLN A 54 1.48 13.92 16.71
CA GLN A 54 0.73 13.61 15.51
C GLN A 54 1.69 13.46 14.33
N TYR A 55 1.59 12.34 13.65
CA TYR A 55 2.44 11.98 12.52
C TYR A 55 1.74 12.20 11.18
N LYS A 56 0.50 11.72 11.06
CA LYS A 56 -0.31 11.83 9.84
C LYS A 56 -1.75 12.20 10.17
N HIS A 57 -2.38 12.89 9.22
CA HIS A 57 -3.82 13.02 9.06
C HIS A 57 -4.16 12.68 7.62
N ILE A 58 -5.09 11.76 7.41
CA ILE A 58 -5.51 11.28 6.11
C ILE A 58 -7.02 11.42 6.04
N HIS A 59 -7.50 12.19 5.05
CA HIS A 59 -8.94 12.37 4.80
C HIS A 59 -9.32 11.70 3.49
N ILE A 60 -10.10 10.61 3.57
CA ILE A 60 -10.53 9.81 2.41
C ILE A 60 -11.94 9.29 2.66
N ASN A 61 -12.79 9.35 1.63
CA ASN A 61 -14.15 8.80 1.64
C ASN A 61 -14.97 9.27 2.85
N HIS A 62 -14.85 10.57 3.21
CA HIS A 62 -15.48 11.18 4.36
C HIS A 62 -15.06 10.58 5.72
N GLN A 63 -13.90 9.98 5.77
CA GLN A 63 -13.29 9.49 7.00
C GLN A 63 -11.99 10.25 7.26
N ASP A 64 -11.71 10.52 8.53
CA ASP A 64 -10.50 11.16 9.00
C ASP A 64 -9.68 10.17 9.83
N GLU A 65 -8.55 9.72 9.33
CA GLU A 65 -7.61 8.90 10.09
C GLU A 65 -6.48 9.78 10.64
N TYR A 66 -6.30 9.76 11.94
CA TYR A 66 -5.19 10.40 12.64
C TYR A 66 -4.25 9.35 13.19
N ILE A 67 -2.95 9.54 12.97
CA ILE A 67 -1.90 8.64 13.46
C ILE A 67 -0.92 9.43 14.30
N TRP A 68 -0.61 8.90 15.48
CA TRP A 68 0.41 9.45 16.39
C TRP A 68 1.46 8.40 16.68
N PHE A 69 2.67 8.88 16.93
CA PHE A 69 3.74 8.08 17.49
C PHE A 69 4.29 8.75 18.74
N ASP A 70 4.80 7.93 19.64
CA ASP A 70 5.58 8.46 20.75
C ASP A 70 6.97 8.93 20.28
N SER A 71 7.63 9.79 21.06
CA SER A 71 8.90 10.39 20.70
C SER A 71 10.04 9.40 20.42
N LYS A 72 9.89 8.14 20.85
CA LYS A 72 10.84 7.06 20.65
C LYS A 72 10.42 6.08 19.56
N MET A 73 9.27 6.27 18.93
CA MET A 73 8.67 5.34 17.99
C MET A 73 8.51 3.92 18.57
N THR A 74 8.21 3.82 19.86
CA THR A 74 8.01 2.55 20.57
C THR A 74 6.54 2.22 20.81
N SER A 75 5.67 3.19 20.63
CA SER A 75 4.22 3.02 20.66
C SER A 75 3.54 3.96 19.68
N GLY A 76 2.31 3.66 19.32
CA GLY A 76 1.54 4.49 18.42
C GLY A 76 0.04 4.29 18.58
N VAL A 77 -0.68 5.28 18.05
CA VAL A 77 -2.14 5.36 18.04
C VAL A 77 -2.60 5.63 16.63
N SER A 78 -3.66 4.94 16.20
CA SER A 78 -4.47 5.34 15.04
C SER A 78 -5.93 5.44 15.47
N VAL A 79 -6.57 6.55 15.09
CA VAL A 79 -8.00 6.79 15.30
C VAL A 79 -8.63 7.17 13.98
N THR A 80 -9.71 6.50 13.61
CA THR A 80 -10.51 6.87 12.43
C THR A 80 -11.88 7.37 12.84
N LEU A 81 -12.24 8.54 12.34
CA LEU A 81 -13.54 9.14 12.48
C LEU A 81 -14.34 9.01 11.19
N ASN A 82 -15.65 8.79 11.32
CA ASN A 82 -16.58 8.88 10.20
C ASN A 82 -17.04 10.34 9.97
N LYS A 83 -17.89 10.56 8.96
CA LYS A 83 -18.44 11.88 8.62
C LYS A 83 -19.31 12.52 9.74
N TYR A 84 -19.75 11.73 10.71
CA TYR A 84 -20.53 12.19 11.86
C TYR A 84 -19.64 12.49 13.08
N GLN A 85 -18.31 12.41 12.91
CA GLN A 85 -17.32 12.57 13.98
C GLN A 85 -17.40 11.47 15.06
N GLU A 86 -17.86 10.28 14.70
CA GLU A 86 -17.85 9.12 15.56
C GLU A 86 -16.58 8.32 15.32
N ILE A 87 -16.01 7.72 16.37
CA ILE A 87 -14.84 6.83 16.29
C ILE A 87 -15.31 5.49 15.75
N ILE A 88 -14.81 5.12 14.58
CA ILE A 88 -15.09 3.84 13.91
C ILE A 88 -13.90 2.88 13.97
N SER A 89 -12.74 3.35 14.42
CA SER A 89 -11.55 2.53 14.66
C SER A 89 -10.65 3.21 15.67
N LEU A 90 -10.12 2.43 16.60
CA LEU A 90 -9.13 2.85 17.58
C LEU A 90 -8.08 1.76 17.74
N VAL A 91 -6.82 2.08 17.44
CA VAL A 91 -5.68 1.17 17.56
C VAL A 91 -4.64 1.80 18.48
N LEU A 92 -4.33 1.15 19.58
CA LEU A 92 -3.33 1.55 20.57
C LEU A 92 -2.34 0.39 20.71
N ILE A 93 -1.11 0.54 20.24
CA ILE A 93 -0.17 -0.58 20.18
C ILE A 93 1.26 -0.22 20.54
N PRO A 94 2.01 -1.16 21.14
CA PRO A 94 3.45 -1.10 21.15
C PRO A 94 4.00 -1.34 19.74
N LEU A 95 4.95 -0.50 19.32
CA LEU A 95 5.67 -0.68 18.07
C LEU A 95 6.95 -1.46 18.35
N ARG A 96 6.99 -2.70 17.90
CA ARG A 96 8.20 -3.50 17.97
C ARG A 96 9.00 -3.33 16.71
N HIS A 97 10.23 -2.85 16.81
CA HIS A 97 11.18 -2.90 15.70
C HIS A 97 11.54 -4.36 15.43
N ILE A 98 10.87 -4.96 14.48
CA ILE A 98 11.10 -6.35 14.11
C ILE A 98 11.97 -6.36 12.85
N HIS A 99 13.25 -6.59 12.98
CA HIS A 99 14.20 -7.02 11.96
C HIS A 99 14.95 -5.96 11.16
N VAL A 100 16.22 -6.30 10.92
CA VAL A 100 17.05 -5.71 9.85
C VAL A 100 16.55 -6.22 8.52
N SER A 101 15.80 -5.40 7.81
CA SER A 101 15.30 -5.72 6.48
C SER A 101 16.42 -5.56 5.44
N LYS A 102 16.49 -6.49 4.49
CA LYS A 102 17.38 -6.36 3.34
C LYS A 102 16.78 -5.37 2.35
N ASN A 103 17.59 -4.46 1.84
CA ASN A 103 17.19 -3.59 0.73
C ASN A 103 17.35 -4.31 -0.62
N THR A 104 16.56 -3.88 -1.61
CA THR A 104 16.83 -4.24 -3.01
C THR A 104 18.21 -3.74 -3.42
N LYS A 105 18.89 -4.46 -4.31
CA LYS A 105 20.14 -4.02 -4.95
C LYS A 105 19.86 -3.04 -6.06
N GLN A 106 18.82 -3.34 -6.85
CA GLN A 106 18.35 -2.52 -7.95
C GLN A 106 17.42 -1.40 -7.43
N THR A 107 17.32 -0.34 -8.21
CA THR A 107 16.38 0.77 -7.98
C THR A 107 15.17 0.58 -8.89
N TYR A 108 13.97 0.75 -8.33
CA TYR A 108 12.70 0.56 -8.99
C TYR A 108 11.96 1.89 -9.18
N THR A 109 11.08 1.94 -10.18
CA THR A 109 10.01 2.95 -10.26
C THR A 109 8.72 2.35 -9.73
N LEU A 110 7.79 3.19 -9.30
CA LEU A 110 6.45 2.71 -8.97
C LEU A 110 5.72 2.26 -10.24
N PRO A 111 4.92 1.18 -10.20
CA PRO A 111 4.26 0.61 -11.36
C PRO A 111 2.97 1.35 -11.76
N ILE A 112 2.95 2.68 -11.64
CA ILE A 112 1.77 3.53 -11.77
C ILE A 112 1.98 4.63 -12.81
N VAL A 113 0.90 5.31 -13.18
CA VAL A 113 0.89 6.57 -13.94
C VAL A 113 0.23 7.65 -13.08
N GLN A 114 0.63 8.91 -13.24
CA GLN A 114 0.08 10.05 -12.50
C GLN A 114 0.36 9.98 -10.98
N ASP A 115 -0.38 10.78 -10.20
CA ASP A 115 -0.26 10.82 -8.74
C ASP A 115 -1.18 9.81 -8.08
N TRP A 116 -0.63 9.08 -7.13
CA TRP A 116 -1.34 8.09 -6.31
C TRP A 116 -1.03 8.32 -4.84
N LEU A 117 -1.94 7.93 -3.96
CA LEU A 117 -1.74 7.94 -2.52
C LEU A 117 -1.28 6.56 -2.06
N VAL A 118 -0.28 6.54 -1.19
CA VAL A 118 0.13 5.32 -0.48
C VAL A 118 -0.90 5.04 0.61
N TRP A 119 -1.73 4.02 0.39
CA TRP A 119 -2.73 3.58 1.36
C TRP A 119 -2.13 2.68 2.43
N SER A 120 -1.20 1.81 2.05
CA SER A 120 -0.44 0.94 2.94
C SER A 120 1.02 0.95 2.54
N GLY A 121 1.91 1.25 3.49
CA GLY A 121 3.36 1.34 3.26
C GLY A 121 4.08 1.97 4.44
N GLY A 122 5.27 1.49 4.75
CA GLY A 122 6.08 1.93 5.89
C GLY A 122 6.59 0.77 6.74
N ASP A 123 7.33 1.11 7.79
CA ASP A 123 8.10 0.18 8.60
C ASP A 123 7.44 -0.19 9.94
N ASN A 124 6.12 -0.07 10.06
CA ASN A 124 5.34 -0.50 11.21
C ASN A 124 3.88 -0.79 10.84
N VAL A 125 3.16 -1.43 11.74
CA VAL A 125 1.78 -1.91 11.50
C VAL A 125 0.72 -0.82 11.39
N LEU A 126 0.94 0.39 11.90
CA LEU A 126 -0.01 1.50 11.76
C LEU A 126 0.09 2.15 10.37
N LEU A 127 1.25 2.06 9.74
CA LEU A 127 1.49 2.60 8.40
C LEU A 127 1.29 1.55 7.30
N ASN A 128 1.50 0.27 7.64
CA ASN A 128 1.51 -0.82 6.67
C ASN A 128 0.77 -2.04 7.21
N SER A 129 -0.41 -2.31 6.67
CA SER A 129 -1.25 -3.47 7.03
C SER A 129 -0.54 -4.81 6.79
N HIS A 130 0.42 -4.84 5.86
CA HIS A 130 1.21 -6.03 5.53
C HIS A 130 2.40 -6.27 6.45
N TYR A 131 2.71 -5.35 7.36
CA TYR A 131 3.98 -5.36 8.10
C TYR A 131 4.23 -6.64 8.92
N HIS A 132 3.20 -7.28 9.45
CA HIS A 132 3.32 -8.54 10.19
C HIS A 132 3.74 -9.72 9.33
N TYR A 133 3.43 -9.71 8.03
CA TYR A 133 3.64 -10.83 7.13
C TYR A 133 4.99 -10.70 6.41
N LYS A 134 5.94 -11.61 6.69
CA LYS A 134 7.29 -11.56 6.10
C LYS A 134 7.29 -11.52 4.59
N HIS A 135 6.34 -12.21 3.96
CA HIS A 135 6.19 -12.29 2.49
C HIS A 135 5.53 -11.06 1.86
N GLN A 136 5.03 -10.11 2.68
CA GLN A 136 4.41 -8.86 2.21
C GLN A 136 4.89 -7.61 2.97
N ARG A 137 5.78 -7.77 3.97
CA ARG A 137 6.18 -6.72 4.94
C ARG A 137 6.54 -5.37 4.33
N HIS A 138 7.12 -5.36 3.14
CA HIS A 138 7.55 -4.16 2.45
C HIS A 138 6.71 -3.86 1.20
N ALA A 139 5.51 -4.43 1.12
CA ALA A 139 4.56 -4.11 0.09
C ALA A 139 4.04 -2.67 0.23
N LEU A 140 3.63 -2.12 -0.91
CA LEU A 140 2.95 -0.84 -1.03
C LEU A 140 1.59 -1.09 -1.68
N ASP A 141 0.52 -0.59 -1.05
CA ASP A 141 -0.79 -0.47 -1.70
C ASP A 141 -0.99 0.98 -2.11
N LEU A 142 -1.30 1.18 -3.38
CA LEU A 142 -1.43 2.50 -4.00
C LEU A 142 -2.86 2.67 -4.51
N ILE A 143 -3.51 3.78 -4.14
CA ILE A 143 -4.87 4.14 -4.55
C ILE A 143 -4.89 5.50 -5.25
N CYS A 144 -5.91 5.74 -6.09
CA CYS A 144 -6.16 7.05 -6.68
C CYS A 144 -7.19 7.81 -5.85
N VAL A 145 -6.88 9.08 -5.55
CA VAL A 145 -7.77 9.95 -4.79
C VAL A 145 -7.99 11.24 -5.56
N GLU A 146 -9.26 11.63 -5.74
CA GLU A 146 -9.67 12.90 -6.32
C GLU A 146 -10.61 13.60 -5.35
N GLN A 147 -10.27 14.82 -4.92
CA GLN A 147 -11.07 15.61 -3.97
C GLN A 147 -11.41 14.84 -2.67
N GLY A 148 -10.49 14.02 -2.15
CA GLY A 148 -10.68 13.24 -0.94
C GLY A 148 -11.52 11.97 -1.12
N MET A 149 -11.86 11.56 -2.34
CA MET A 149 -12.63 10.36 -2.64
C MET A 149 -11.81 9.38 -3.49
N THR A 150 -12.00 8.07 -3.29
CA THR A 150 -11.40 7.02 -4.13
C THR A 150 -12.32 6.61 -5.29
N TYR A 151 -13.59 6.99 -5.22
CA TYR A 151 -14.62 6.67 -6.22
C TYR A 151 -15.61 7.84 -6.44
N LYS A 152 -16.39 7.74 -7.51
CA LYS A 152 -17.52 8.63 -7.81
C LYS A 152 -18.74 7.80 -8.21
N GLY A 153 -19.83 7.93 -7.46
CA GLY A 153 -21.07 7.18 -7.69
C GLY A 153 -21.25 6.00 -6.75
N ASN A 154 -21.68 4.84 -7.27
CA ASN A 154 -21.91 3.65 -6.45
C ASN A 154 -20.58 2.97 -6.05
N PRO A 155 -20.24 2.89 -4.75
CA PRO A 155 -18.98 2.27 -4.29
C PRO A 155 -18.92 0.74 -4.49
N GLN A 156 -20.02 0.07 -4.81
CA GLN A 156 -20.02 -1.36 -5.09
C GLN A 156 -19.61 -1.70 -6.54
N LEU A 157 -19.33 -0.71 -7.38
CA LEU A 157 -18.96 -0.90 -8.77
C LEU A 157 -17.48 -0.51 -8.97
N CYS A 158 -16.64 -1.46 -9.39
CA CYS A 158 -15.21 -1.23 -9.62
C CYS A 158 -14.95 -0.08 -10.59
N GLU A 159 -15.76 0.04 -11.65
CA GLU A 159 -15.63 1.08 -12.68
C GLU A 159 -15.86 2.52 -12.16
N ASN A 160 -16.40 2.66 -10.96
CA ASN A 160 -16.58 3.96 -10.31
C ASN A 160 -15.34 4.42 -9.54
N TYR A 161 -14.35 3.56 -9.36
CA TYR A 161 -13.09 3.89 -8.68
C TYR A 161 -12.08 4.53 -9.62
N TYR A 162 -11.44 5.59 -9.17
CA TYR A 162 -10.45 6.33 -9.98
C TYR A 162 -9.22 5.51 -10.34
N ALA A 163 -8.88 4.50 -9.52
CA ALA A 163 -7.79 3.58 -9.80
C ALA A 163 -8.13 2.52 -10.86
N TYR A 164 -9.42 2.14 -10.97
CA TYR A 164 -9.83 1.03 -11.84
C TYR A 164 -9.47 1.27 -13.30
N ASN A 165 -8.97 0.20 -13.94
CA ASN A 165 -8.57 0.18 -15.34
C ASN A 165 -7.43 1.16 -15.71
N LYS A 166 -6.75 1.79 -14.73
CA LYS A 166 -5.54 2.58 -15.01
C LYS A 166 -4.39 1.67 -15.42
N PRO A 167 -3.45 2.16 -16.26
CA PRO A 167 -2.29 1.39 -16.69
C PRO A 167 -1.38 1.02 -15.52
N ILE A 168 -0.92 -0.24 -15.52
CA ILE A 168 0.17 -0.76 -14.68
C ILE A 168 1.43 -0.80 -15.54
N LEU A 169 2.54 -0.25 -15.00
CA LEU A 169 3.82 -0.17 -15.68
C LEU A 169 4.83 -1.15 -15.08
N ALA A 170 5.74 -1.66 -15.90
CA ALA A 170 6.87 -2.44 -15.43
C ALA A 170 7.79 -1.57 -14.55
N PRO A 171 8.07 -1.97 -13.28
CA PRO A 171 8.79 -1.14 -12.32
C PRO A 171 10.30 -1.07 -12.59
N ALA A 172 10.83 -2.01 -13.38
CA ALA A 172 12.21 -2.09 -13.83
C ALA A 172 12.31 -3.01 -15.04
N ASN A 173 13.47 -3.04 -15.72
CA ASN A 173 13.76 -4.04 -16.73
C ASN A 173 13.73 -5.44 -16.11
N GLY A 174 13.22 -6.43 -16.83
CA GLY A 174 13.15 -7.80 -16.33
C GLY A 174 12.52 -8.76 -17.30
N ILE A 175 12.31 -9.99 -16.83
CA ILE A 175 11.67 -11.07 -17.60
C ILE A 175 10.45 -11.54 -16.84
N VAL A 176 9.33 -11.69 -17.52
CA VAL A 176 8.10 -12.23 -16.95
C VAL A 176 8.29 -13.72 -16.63
N VAL A 177 8.22 -14.08 -15.35
CA VAL A 177 8.39 -15.48 -14.92
C VAL A 177 7.08 -16.15 -14.54
N GLU A 178 6.06 -15.35 -14.20
CA GLU A 178 4.74 -15.87 -13.84
C GLU A 178 3.64 -14.86 -14.17
N ILE A 179 2.51 -15.34 -14.63
CA ILE A 179 1.24 -14.62 -14.79
C ILE A 179 0.13 -15.53 -14.32
N VAL A 180 -0.74 -14.99 -13.48
CA VAL A 180 -2.05 -15.58 -13.13
C VAL A 180 -3.11 -14.62 -13.62
N ASP A 181 -4.06 -15.12 -14.41
CA ASP A 181 -5.17 -14.35 -15.02
C ASP A 181 -6.47 -15.14 -14.94
N GLY A 182 -7.60 -14.49 -15.21
CA GLY A 182 -8.92 -15.12 -15.29
C GLY A 182 -9.71 -15.11 -13.97
N ILE A 183 -9.15 -14.59 -12.87
CA ILE A 183 -9.87 -14.39 -11.62
C ILE A 183 -10.70 -13.11 -11.76
N ALA A 184 -12.03 -13.21 -11.63
CA ALA A 184 -12.92 -12.07 -11.74
C ALA A 184 -12.64 -10.99 -10.67
N ASP A 185 -12.90 -9.73 -11.02
CA ASP A 185 -12.92 -8.66 -10.03
C ASP A 185 -14.02 -8.91 -8.99
N GLY A 186 -13.68 -8.72 -7.72
CA GLY A 186 -14.64 -8.76 -6.60
C GLY A 186 -15.46 -7.47 -6.53
N VAL A 187 -16.58 -7.54 -5.82
CA VAL A 187 -17.34 -6.33 -5.45
C VAL A 187 -16.53 -5.56 -4.39
N PRO A 188 -16.27 -4.26 -4.59
CA PRO A 188 -15.56 -3.47 -3.58
C PRO A 188 -16.25 -3.55 -2.22
N GLY A 189 -15.46 -3.74 -1.15
CA GLY A 189 -15.94 -3.99 0.21
C GLY A 189 -16.14 -5.46 0.57
N GLU A 190 -16.16 -6.38 -0.39
CA GLU A 190 -16.24 -7.83 -0.14
C GLU A 190 -14.86 -8.48 -0.13
N ILE A 191 -14.66 -9.46 0.76
CA ILE A 191 -13.39 -10.17 0.92
C ILE A 191 -13.44 -11.50 0.16
N ASN A 192 -12.44 -11.75 -0.71
CA ASN A 192 -12.23 -13.03 -1.37
C ASN A 192 -10.94 -13.69 -0.86
N THR A 193 -11.08 -14.70 -0.03
CA THR A 193 -9.95 -15.44 0.56
C THR A 193 -9.48 -16.66 -0.25
N ASN A 194 -10.21 -17.06 -1.29
CA ASN A 194 -9.88 -18.25 -2.07
C ASN A 194 -8.65 -18.04 -2.97
N HIS A 195 -8.47 -16.83 -3.47
CA HIS A 195 -7.34 -16.42 -4.30
C HIS A 195 -6.84 -15.06 -3.81
N PRO A 196 -6.13 -15.01 -2.67
CA PRO A 196 -5.84 -13.73 -2.01
C PRO A 196 -5.06 -12.74 -2.88
N GLU A 197 -4.15 -13.18 -3.73
CA GLU A 197 -3.38 -12.31 -4.64
C GLU A 197 -4.21 -11.85 -5.86
N GLY A 198 -5.31 -12.54 -6.18
CA GLY A 198 -6.07 -12.32 -7.41
C GLY A 198 -5.24 -12.60 -8.66
N ASN A 199 -5.47 -11.83 -9.72
CA ASN A 199 -4.60 -11.84 -10.90
C ASN A 199 -3.32 -11.09 -10.58
N TYR A 200 -2.17 -11.69 -10.93
CA TYR A 200 -0.87 -11.09 -10.64
C TYR A 200 0.19 -11.40 -11.69
N ILE A 201 1.25 -10.64 -11.65
CA ILE A 201 2.47 -10.87 -12.43
C ILE A 201 3.68 -10.91 -11.52
N ILE A 202 4.63 -11.83 -11.80
CA ILE A 202 5.97 -11.84 -11.21
C ILE A 202 7.00 -11.60 -12.31
N ILE A 203 7.84 -10.57 -12.08
CA ILE A 203 8.91 -10.17 -13.00
C ILE A 203 10.25 -10.40 -12.30
N LYS A 204 11.11 -11.18 -12.91
CA LYS A 204 12.49 -11.40 -12.47
C LYS A 204 13.39 -10.30 -12.99
N HIS A 205 14.06 -9.58 -12.10
CA HIS A 205 14.95 -8.47 -12.45
C HIS A 205 16.44 -8.86 -12.41
N ASN A 206 16.81 -9.71 -11.44
CA ASN A 206 18.16 -10.27 -11.30
C ASN A 206 18.07 -11.61 -10.55
N ARG A 207 19.21 -12.14 -10.10
CA ARG A 207 19.28 -13.50 -9.50
C ARG A 207 18.40 -13.67 -8.25
N HIS A 208 18.15 -12.59 -7.48
CA HIS A 208 17.45 -12.65 -6.19
C HIS A 208 16.50 -11.48 -5.99
N GLU A 209 15.98 -10.90 -7.06
CA GLU A 209 14.99 -9.83 -6.97
C GLU A 209 13.88 -10.08 -7.99
N TYR A 210 12.67 -10.20 -7.46
CA TYR A 210 11.45 -10.44 -8.21
C TYR A 210 10.42 -9.41 -7.76
N SER A 211 9.86 -8.63 -8.67
CA SER A 211 8.70 -7.82 -8.33
C SER A 211 7.42 -8.60 -8.55
N MET A 212 6.44 -8.36 -7.69
CA MET A 212 5.07 -8.82 -7.84
C MET A 212 4.15 -7.61 -7.87
N ILE A 213 3.20 -7.64 -8.79
CA ILE A 213 2.08 -6.69 -8.85
C ILE A 213 0.81 -7.53 -8.88
N ALA A 214 -0.14 -7.22 -7.99
CA ALA A 214 -1.35 -8.02 -7.76
C ALA A 214 -2.63 -7.21 -7.95
N HIS A 215 -3.78 -7.89 -7.82
CA HIS A 215 -5.15 -7.40 -7.99
C HIS A 215 -5.41 -6.84 -9.40
N ILE A 216 -4.74 -7.40 -10.39
CA ILE A 216 -4.82 -7.00 -11.80
C ILE A 216 -6.20 -7.32 -12.38
N LYS A 217 -6.69 -6.43 -13.23
CA LYS A 217 -7.96 -6.62 -13.96
C LYS A 217 -7.89 -7.86 -14.86
N PRO A 218 -8.89 -8.76 -14.83
CA PRO A 218 -8.91 -9.94 -15.67
C PRO A 218 -8.86 -9.57 -17.17
N ASN A 219 -8.13 -10.39 -17.94
CA ASN A 219 -7.95 -10.24 -19.39
C ASN A 219 -7.33 -8.90 -19.81
N SER A 220 -6.57 -8.25 -18.94
CA SER A 220 -5.94 -6.95 -19.25
C SER A 220 -4.44 -7.02 -19.53
N PHE A 221 -3.81 -8.17 -19.36
CA PHE A 221 -2.40 -8.37 -19.64
C PHE A 221 -2.07 -8.09 -21.11
N LYS A 222 -0.97 -7.39 -21.35
CA LYS A 222 -0.44 -7.03 -22.68
C LYS A 222 0.86 -7.75 -23.01
N ILE A 223 1.23 -8.69 -22.15
CA ILE A 223 2.48 -9.43 -22.17
C ILE A 223 2.22 -10.89 -21.82
N GLU A 224 3.19 -11.75 -22.12
CA GLU A 224 3.14 -13.17 -21.84
C GLU A 224 4.32 -13.61 -20.97
N LYS A 225 4.23 -14.81 -20.37
CA LYS A 225 5.34 -15.41 -19.64
C LYS A 225 6.53 -15.64 -20.59
N GLY A 226 7.69 -15.18 -20.18
CA GLY A 226 8.93 -15.22 -20.96
C GLY A 226 9.27 -13.90 -21.65
N ASP A 227 8.34 -12.94 -21.72
CA ASP A 227 8.60 -11.63 -22.32
C ASP A 227 9.67 -10.86 -21.55
N GLU A 228 10.55 -10.19 -22.27
CA GLU A 228 11.47 -9.20 -21.75
C GLU A 228 10.78 -7.84 -21.66
N LEU A 229 10.84 -7.22 -20.50
CA LEU A 229 10.20 -5.95 -20.20
C LEU A 229 11.22 -4.84 -20.03
N LEU A 230 10.82 -3.65 -20.47
CA LEU A 230 11.53 -2.41 -20.15
C LEU A 230 10.78 -1.64 -19.06
N ARG A 231 11.51 -0.99 -18.17
CA ARG A 231 10.95 -0.08 -17.16
C ARG A 231 10.03 0.94 -17.82
N GLY A 232 8.83 1.12 -17.26
CA GLY A 232 7.82 2.03 -17.81
C GLY A 232 6.95 1.44 -18.93
N GLN A 233 7.19 0.20 -19.34
CA GLN A 233 6.32 -0.48 -20.30
C GLN A 233 4.95 -0.76 -19.69
N HIS A 234 3.86 -0.47 -20.41
CA HIS A 234 2.50 -0.81 -20.01
C HIS A 234 2.29 -2.32 -20.12
N ILE A 235 1.99 -2.98 -19.00
CA ILE A 235 1.93 -4.46 -18.90
C ILE A 235 0.54 -5.00 -18.64
N ALA A 236 -0.31 -4.25 -17.93
CA ALA A 236 -1.68 -4.65 -17.57
C ALA A 236 -2.47 -3.43 -17.09
N ASN A 237 -3.70 -3.64 -16.62
CA ASN A 237 -4.52 -2.60 -16.01
C ASN A 237 -4.95 -2.98 -14.60
N VAL A 238 -5.17 -1.97 -13.76
CA VAL A 238 -5.63 -2.11 -12.37
C VAL A 238 -7.04 -2.70 -12.33
N GLY A 239 -7.23 -3.71 -11.50
CA GLY A 239 -8.50 -4.37 -11.21
C GLY A 239 -8.82 -4.39 -9.72
N ASN A 240 -9.65 -5.33 -9.33
CA ASN A 240 -10.07 -5.60 -7.94
C ASN A 240 -10.16 -7.12 -7.69
N SER A 241 -9.36 -7.92 -8.38
CA SER A 241 -9.37 -9.38 -8.26
C SER A 241 -8.70 -9.84 -6.96
N GLY A 242 -9.18 -10.93 -6.39
CA GLY A 242 -8.63 -11.51 -5.16
C GLY A 242 -9.12 -10.84 -3.88
N ASN A 243 -8.28 -10.85 -2.83
CA ASN A 243 -8.58 -10.22 -1.55
C ASN A 243 -8.25 -8.72 -1.60
N SER A 244 -9.10 -7.97 -2.26
CA SER A 244 -8.96 -6.54 -2.49
C SER A 244 -10.24 -5.81 -2.08
N SER A 245 -10.14 -4.86 -1.15
CA SER A 245 -11.27 -4.10 -0.65
C SER A 245 -11.76 -3.04 -1.64
N GLU A 246 -10.87 -2.53 -2.48
CA GLU A 246 -11.18 -1.59 -3.57
C GLU A 246 -10.08 -1.66 -4.63
N PRO A 247 -10.35 -1.20 -5.87
CA PRO A 247 -9.34 -1.16 -6.93
C PRO A 247 -8.09 -0.40 -6.51
N HIS A 248 -6.94 -1.11 -6.47
CA HIS A 248 -5.64 -0.55 -6.09
C HIS A 248 -4.49 -1.31 -6.75
N VAL A 249 -3.28 -0.82 -6.62
CA VAL A 249 -2.06 -1.52 -7.00
C VAL A 249 -1.37 -2.04 -5.75
N HIS A 250 -1.30 -3.36 -5.59
CA HIS A 250 -0.40 -3.98 -4.63
C HIS A 250 0.96 -4.21 -5.31
N PHE A 251 2.03 -3.66 -4.75
CA PHE A 251 3.39 -3.75 -5.30
C PHE A 251 4.40 -4.16 -4.24
N GLN A 252 5.18 -5.20 -4.52
CA GLN A 252 6.26 -5.66 -3.66
C GLN A 252 7.46 -6.18 -4.45
N VAL A 253 8.64 -6.23 -3.82
CA VAL A 253 9.83 -6.89 -4.35
C VAL A 253 10.27 -7.98 -3.37
N MET A 254 10.57 -9.17 -3.90
CA MET A 254 10.86 -10.38 -3.14
C MET A 254 12.23 -10.96 -3.52
N ASP A 255 12.78 -11.78 -2.63
CA ASP A 255 14.04 -12.51 -2.88
C ASP A 255 13.87 -13.83 -3.64
N SER A 256 12.62 -14.26 -3.85
CA SER A 256 12.23 -15.48 -4.57
C SER A 256 10.89 -15.26 -5.31
N ASN A 257 10.62 -16.07 -6.33
CA ASN A 257 9.31 -16.15 -6.98
C ASN A 257 8.38 -17.23 -6.37
N ASP A 258 8.84 -17.99 -5.39
CA ASP A 258 8.01 -18.88 -4.61
C ASP A 258 7.30 -18.09 -3.50
N LEU A 259 6.02 -17.79 -3.67
CA LEU A 259 5.23 -16.95 -2.75
C LEU A 259 5.16 -17.50 -1.32
N GLN A 260 5.30 -18.83 -1.13
CA GLN A 260 5.27 -19.45 0.20
C GLN A 260 6.58 -19.25 0.96
N MET A 261 7.70 -19.18 0.25
CA MET A 261 9.05 -19.09 0.83
C MET A 261 9.65 -17.69 0.75
N ALA A 262 9.13 -16.84 -0.14
CA ALA A 262 9.64 -15.51 -0.40
C ALA A 262 9.60 -14.60 0.83
N GLN A 263 10.62 -13.75 0.94
CA GLN A 263 10.63 -12.62 1.86
C GLN A 263 10.72 -11.34 1.05
N THR A 264 9.93 -10.33 1.46
CA THR A 264 10.00 -9.04 0.80
C THR A 264 11.28 -8.29 1.15
N LEU A 265 11.76 -7.54 0.18
CA LEU A 265 12.90 -6.64 0.28
C LEU A 265 12.39 -5.20 0.41
N LYS A 266 13.05 -4.38 1.23
CA LYS A 266 12.78 -2.95 1.30
C LYS A 266 13.17 -2.30 -0.02
N ILE A 267 12.20 -1.71 -0.70
CA ILE A 267 12.35 -1.27 -2.09
C ILE A 267 13.15 0.04 -2.13
N LYS A 268 14.25 0.07 -2.89
CA LYS A 268 14.90 1.32 -3.29
C LYS A 268 14.13 1.89 -4.46
N LEU A 269 13.46 3.01 -4.23
CA LEU A 269 12.69 3.70 -5.27
C LEU A 269 13.49 4.86 -5.87
N HIS A 270 13.26 5.09 -7.15
CA HIS A 270 13.80 6.25 -7.85
C HIS A 270 13.09 7.51 -7.33
N ASN A 271 13.86 8.49 -6.83
CA ASN A 271 13.39 9.76 -6.28
C ASN A 271 12.55 9.70 -4.98
N TYR A 272 12.44 8.53 -4.33
CA TYR A 272 11.79 8.39 -3.03
C TYR A 272 12.70 7.67 -2.05
N ALA A 273 12.82 8.21 -0.83
CA ALA A 273 13.59 7.55 0.22
C ALA A 273 12.86 6.28 0.72
N SER A 274 11.62 6.40 1.13
CA SER A 274 10.71 5.32 1.55
C SER A 274 9.31 5.93 1.71
N PRO A 275 8.44 5.84 0.72
CA PRO A 275 7.09 6.36 0.86
C PRO A 275 6.32 5.58 1.92
N VAL A 276 5.51 6.29 2.70
CA VAL A 276 4.71 5.73 3.78
C VAL A 276 3.24 6.09 3.61
N LYS A 277 2.36 5.40 4.31
CA LYS A 277 0.92 5.69 4.34
C LYS A 277 0.64 7.20 4.39
N GLY A 278 -0.22 7.68 3.51
CA GLY A 278 -0.61 9.08 3.37
C GLY A 278 0.31 9.94 2.50
N ASP A 279 1.41 9.39 1.97
CA ASP A 279 2.25 10.12 1.00
C ASP A 279 1.61 10.07 -0.39
N ILE A 280 1.76 11.17 -1.14
CA ILE A 280 1.45 11.21 -2.57
C ILE A 280 2.71 10.84 -3.34
N VAL A 281 2.57 9.91 -4.26
CA VAL A 281 3.66 9.39 -5.10
C VAL A 281 3.27 9.40 -6.57
N THR A 282 4.25 9.56 -7.45
CA THR A 282 4.05 9.56 -8.90
C THR A 282 5.10 8.71 -9.60
N TYR A 283 4.88 8.40 -10.87
CA TYR A 283 5.89 7.75 -11.70
C TYR A 283 7.09 8.68 -11.92
N THR A 284 8.28 8.15 -11.70
CA THR A 284 9.55 8.92 -11.77
C THR A 284 10.52 8.40 -12.83
N GLY A 285 10.06 7.55 -13.74
CA GLY A 285 10.88 7.05 -14.85
C GLY A 285 10.97 8.04 -16.02
N ASP A 286 12.03 7.92 -16.81
CA ASP A 286 12.32 8.86 -17.90
C ASP A 286 11.33 8.81 -19.07
N ASN A 287 10.66 7.66 -19.33
CA ASN A 287 9.67 7.51 -20.39
C ASN A 287 8.64 6.43 -20.05
N ILE A 288 7.37 6.71 -20.32
CA ILE A 288 6.30 5.71 -20.32
C ILE A 288 6.24 5.13 -21.73
N LEU A 289 6.51 3.83 -21.86
CA LEU A 289 6.46 3.14 -23.16
C LEU A 289 5.05 2.58 -23.38
N VAL A 290 4.24 3.32 -24.14
CA VAL A 290 2.83 2.99 -24.37
C VAL A 290 2.63 2.15 -25.64
N ASN A 291 3.61 2.10 -26.58
CA ASN A 291 3.50 1.42 -27.88
C ASN A 291 4.64 0.41 -28.13
N LYS A 292 4.29 -0.74 -28.74
CA LYS A 292 5.25 -1.77 -29.18
C LYS A 292 6.30 -1.25 -30.16
N ASP A 293 5.99 -0.24 -30.96
CA ASP A 293 6.91 0.32 -31.99
C ASP A 293 8.08 1.09 -31.37
N ASN A 294 7.92 1.60 -30.13
CA ASN A 294 9.02 2.24 -29.38
C ASN A 294 9.87 1.24 -28.57
N TYR A 295 9.39 0.00 -28.44
CA TYR A 295 10.03 -1.06 -27.65
C TYR A 295 11.41 -1.43 -28.19
N PHE A 296 11.50 -1.72 -29.51
CA PHE A 296 12.74 -2.18 -30.11
C PHE A 296 13.85 -1.11 -30.11
N SER A 297 13.47 0.14 -30.36
CA SER A 297 14.43 1.26 -30.34
C SER A 297 14.94 1.58 -28.91
N ALA A 298 14.08 1.47 -27.89
CA ALA A 298 14.44 1.68 -26.48
C ALA A 298 15.29 0.53 -25.94
N PHE A 299 14.99 -0.71 -26.34
CA PHE A 299 15.77 -1.90 -26.00
C PHE A 299 17.20 -1.83 -26.56
N ILE A 300 17.36 -1.50 -27.84
CA ILE A 300 18.68 -1.30 -28.46
C ILE A 300 19.46 -0.18 -27.76
N LYS A 301 18.78 0.92 -27.36
CA LYS A 301 19.40 2.04 -26.68
C LYS A 301 19.88 1.66 -25.26
N SER A 302 19.10 0.82 -24.53
CA SER A 302 19.48 0.34 -23.19
C SER A 302 20.68 -0.62 -23.25
N ILE A 303 20.75 -1.49 -24.24
CA ILE A 303 21.90 -2.38 -24.47
C ILE A 303 23.16 -1.56 -24.80
N SER A 304 23.05 -0.57 -25.69
CA SER A 304 24.18 0.28 -26.07
C SER A 304 24.72 1.09 -24.89
N THR A 305 23.86 1.58 -23.98
CA THR A 305 24.25 2.33 -22.78
C THR A 305 24.96 1.43 -21.77
N ASN A 306 24.48 0.19 -21.56
CA ASN A 306 25.10 -0.78 -20.66
C ASN A 306 26.47 -1.27 -21.19
N ILE A 307 26.61 -1.49 -22.49
CA ILE A 307 27.90 -1.84 -23.11
C ILE A 307 28.92 -0.71 -22.97
N THR A 308 28.47 0.56 -23.13
CA THR A 308 29.37 1.72 -23.00
C THR A 308 29.84 1.94 -21.56
N GLN A 309 29.08 1.52 -20.55
CA GLN A 309 29.50 1.56 -19.13
C GLN A 309 30.49 0.43 -18.79
N ILE A 310 30.37 -0.73 -19.42
CA ILE A 310 31.31 -1.87 -19.19
C ILE A 310 32.70 -1.58 -19.75
N PHE A 311 32.83 -0.79 -20.82
CA PHE A 311 34.10 -0.43 -21.42
C PHE A 311 34.71 0.91 -20.90
N ARG A 312 34.09 1.56 -19.90
CA ARG A 312 34.58 2.80 -19.26
C ARG A 312 35.13 2.61 -17.84
N ASN A 313 35.16 1.37 -17.32
CA ASN A 313 35.78 1.02 -16.02
C ASN A 313 37.02 0.15 -16.23
#